data_37bbea6543ed2867a95f47a39017617e
#
_entry.id   37bbea6543ed2867a95f47a39017617e
#
_cell.length_a   1.000
_cell.length_b   1.000
_cell.length_c   1.000
_cell.angle_alpha   90.00
_cell.angle_beta   90.00
_cell.angle_gamma   90.00
#
_symmetry.space_group_name_H-M   'P 1'
#
loop_
_entity.id
_entity.type
_entity.pdbx_description
1 polymer ?
#
loop_
_entity_poly.entity_id
_entity_poly.type
_entity_poly.pdbx_seq_one_letter_code
_entity_poly.pdbx_strand_id
1 'polypeptide(L)'
;MAYVKATYGFKLNPRTIGDMAQIYYGGAVMVNKEGKRFVNESLSYKLLGDLALSQPEGKSYMIFDEPMRKAQMGRRAIDKKLFSPIDEGKQLDFLYTGKTIAEAAKKAGLPVETVEETIRNYNKGVEAGNDVEFGRNSLTSGHGKPMKIETGPFYIMPTTAALIGTYCGLKINTKAQVIDVFGDKINNLYAAGEIVGGVHGSAYMTGTAWGKAMSLGRLAARNIAGK
;
A
#
# COMPACT_ATOMS: atom_id res chain seq x y z
N MET A 1 -13.95 -19.94 0.65
CA MET A 1 -13.79 -18.73 1.44
C MET A 1 -13.20 -17.65 0.55
N ALA A 2 -13.91 -16.55 0.33
CA ALA A 2 -13.45 -15.47 -0.52
C ALA A 2 -12.36 -14.70 0.22
N TYR A 3 -11.16 -14.61 -0.34
CA TYR A 3 -10.05 -13.86 0.24
C TYR A 3 -9.88 -12.56 -0.55
N VAL A 4 -10.29 -11.48 0.05
CA VAL A 4 -10.13 -10.13 -0.48
C VAL A 4 -8.94 -9.51 0.26
N LYS A 5 -7.93 -9.05 -0.48
CA LYS A 5 -6.74 -8.42 0.08
C LYS A 5 -6.75 -6.95 -0.27
N ALA A 6 -6.75 -6.10 0.75
CA ALA A 6 -6.54 -4.68 0.60
C ALA A 6 -5.06 -4.36 0.40
N THR A 7 -4.79 -3.29 -0.31
CA THR A 7 -3.45 -2.69 -0.38
C THR A 7 -3.49 -1.29 0.18
N TYR A 8 -2.39 -0.90 0.82
CA TYR A 8 -2.25 0.44 1.39
C TYR A 8 -1.76 1.42 0.33
N GLY A 9 -2.31 2.62 0.37
CA GLY A 9 -1.89 3.71 -0.48
C GLY A 9 -2.91 4.85 -0.51
N PHE A 10 -2.55 5.94 -1.16
CA PHE A 10 -3.45 7.05 -1.40
C PHE A 10 -4.13 6.88 -2.76
N LYS A 11 -5.44 7.00 -2.79
CA LYS A 11 -6.24 6.96 -4.00
C LYS A 11 -6.70 8.37 -4.36
N LEU A 12 -6.06 8.97 -5.36
CA LEU A 12 -6.39 10.30 -5.87
C LEU A 12 -7.77 10.37 -6.52
N ASN A 13 -8.18 9.28 -7.18
CA ASN A 13 -9.44 9.22 -7.90
C ASN A 13 -10.07 7.83 -7.70
N PRO A 14 -11.38 7.74 -7.35
CA PRO A 14 -12.06 6.45 -7.23
C PRO A 14 -11.97 5.56 -8.48
N ARG A 15 -11.69 6.13 -9.64
CA ARG A 15 -11.64 5.43 -10.93
C ARG A 15 -10.23 5.01 -11.37
N THR A 16 -9.17 5.47 -10.68
CA THR A 16 -7.78 5.15 -11.04
C THR A 16 -7.14 4.30 -9.96
N ILE A 17 -6.73 3.08 -10.32
CA ILE A 17 -6.03 2.14 -9.43
C ILE A 17 -4.52 2.44 -9.36
N GLY A 18 -4.01 3.26 -10.29
CA GLY A 18 -2.58 3.42 -10.52
C GLY A 18 -1.87 4.46 -9.65
N ASP A 19 -2.61 5.32 -8.96
CA ASP A 19 -2.02 6.47 -8.27
C ASP A 19 -1.93 6.20 -6.76
N MET A 20 -1.11 5.21 -6.38
CA MET A 20 -0.80 4.91 -4.97
C MET A 20 0.55 5.49 -4.61
N ALA A 21 0.57 6.49 -3.73
CA ALA A 21 1.81 6.98 -3.16
C ALA A 21 2.58 5.88 -2.43
N GLN A 22 3.87 5.83 -2.63
CA GLN A 22 4.75 4.82 -2.02
C GLN A 22 5.78 5.44 -1.07
N ILE A 23 5.54 6.66 -0.64
CA ILE A 23 6.47 7.41 0.22
C ILE A 23 6.72 6.73 1.58
N TYR A 24 5.84 5.83 2.03
CA TYR A 24 6.10 5.00 3.21
C TYR A 24 7.34 4.10 3.03
N TYR A 25 7.67 3.68 1.81
CA TYR A 25 8.94 3.00 1.55
C TYR A 25 10.15 3.91 1.75
N GLY A 26 9.98 5.22 1.56
CA GLY A 26 11.01 6.23 1.73
C GLY A 26 11.21 6.72 3.17
N GLY A 27 10.35 6.28 4.09
CA GLY A 27 10.51 6.64 5.50
C GLY A 27 9.30 7.30 6.15
N ALA A 28 8.24 7.65 5.40
CA ALA A 28 7.05 8.25 5.99
C ALA A 28 6.49 7.39 7.12
N VAL A 29 6.00 8.03 8.17
CA VAL A 29 5.38 7.41 9.34
C VAL A 29 3.88 7.36 9.15
N MET A 30 3.25 6.23 9.52
CA MET A 30 1.81 6.04 9.45
C MET A 30 1.17 6.24 10.82
N VAL A 31 0.18 7.11 10.87
CA VAL A 31 -0.61 7.33 12.08
C VAL A 31 -2.10 7.13 11.80
N ASN A 32 -2.85 6.78 12.84
CA ASN A 32 -4.30 6.74 12.81
C ASN A 32 -4.91 8.13 13.06
N LYS A 33 -6.24 8.25 13.11
CA LYS A 33 -6.94 9.52 13.39
C LYS A 33 -6.65 10.11 14.78
N GLU A 34 -6.12 9.31 15.69
CA GLU A 34 -5.70 9.75 17.02
C GLU A 34 -4.25 10.30 17.02
N GLY A 35 -3.59 10.33 15.87
CA GLY A 35 -2.21 10.79 15.73
C GLY A 35 -1.16 9.77 16.19
N LYS A 36 -1.55 8.53 16.48
CA LYS A 36 -0.67 7.48 17.00
C LYS A 36 -0.18 6.57 15.87
N ARG A 37 1.11 6.24 15.89
CA ARG A 37 1.65 5.15 15.06
C ARG A 37 0.95 3.83 15.40
N PHE A 38 0.81 2.96 14.43
CA PHE A 38 0.13 1.68 14.61
C PHE A 38 0.83 0.51 13.91
N VAL A 39 1.96 0.74 13.25
CA VAL A 39 2.57 -0.29 12.41
C VAL A 39 4.06 -0.04 12.15
N ASN A 40 4.80 -1.11 11.84
CA ASN A 40 6.08 -1.01 11.14
C ASN A 40 5.81 -0.76 9.66
N GLU A 41 6.08 0.44 9.18
CA GLU A 41 5.79 0.86 7.82
C GLU A 41 6.69 0.19 6.76
N SER A 42 7.67 -0.58 7.20
CA SER A 42 8.51 -1.42 6.34
C SER A 42 7.92 -2.80 6.05
N LEU A 43 6.76 -3.12 6.62
CA LEU A 43 6.02 -4.33 6.27
C LEU A 43 5.50 -4.26 4.82
N SER A 44 5.12 -5.43 4.30
CA SER A 44 4.50 -5.51 2.98
C SER A 44 3.24 -4.63 2.92
N TYR A 45 3.07 -3.88 1.82
CA TYR A 45 1.86 -3.06 1.58
C TYR A 45 0.54 -3.81 1.74
N LYS A 46 0.56 -5.13 1.60
CA LYS A 46 -0.60 -6.01 1.81
C LYS A 46 -0.97 -6.09 3.29
N LEU A 47 0.02 -6.22 4.17
CA LEU A 47 -0.18 -6.18 5.62
C LEU A 47 -0.53 -4.77 6.09
N LEU A 48 0.11 -3.76 5.52
CA LEU A 48 -0.21 -2.35 5.81
C LEU A 48 -1.66 -2.02 5.50
N GLY A 49 -2.20 -2.55 4.38
CA GLY A 49 -3.60 -2.37 4.02
C GLY A 49 -4.57 -2.96 5.04
N ASP A 50 -4.32 -4.19 5.48
CA ASP A 50 -5.15 -4.89 6.49
C ASP A 50 -5.09 -4.14 7.84
N LEU A 51 -3.90 -3.71 8.27
CA LEU A 51 -3.70 -2.98 9.51
C LEU A 51 -4.28 -1.56 9.48
N ALA A 52 -4.25 -0.89 8.33
CA ALA A 52 -4.87 0.41 8.15
C ALA A 52 -6.41 0.32 8.25
N LEU A 53 -7.01 -0.73 7.67
CA LEU A 53 -8.45 -0.99 7.78
C LEU A 53 -8.90 -1.27 9.21
N SER A 54 -8.05 -1.85 10.04
CA SER A 54 -8.35 -2.11 11.46
C SER A 54 -8.29 -0.87 12.35
N GLN A 55 -7.76 0.27 11.83
CA GLN A 55 -7.74 1.51 12.60
C GLN A 55 -9.14 2.13 12.71
N PRO A 56 -9.37 3.01 13.71
CA PRO A 56 -10.65 3.69 13.86
C PRO A 56 -11.12 4.31 12.54
N GLU A 57 -12.34 3.99 12.13
CA GLU A 57 -12.97 4.39 10.86
C GLU A 57 -12.21 3.93 9.59
N GLY A 58 -11.23 3.01 9.69
CA GLY A 58 -10.37 2.63 8.58
C GLY A 58 -9.52 3.77 8.01
N LYS A 59 -9.31 4.83 8.80
CA LYS A 59 -8.56 6.02 8.40
C LYS A 59 -7.14 5.99 8.92
N SER A 60 -6.22 6.40 8.07
CA SER A 60 -4.80 6.57 8.40
C SER A 60 -4.21 7.76 7.65
N TYR A 61 -3.04 8.18 8.07
CA TYR A 61 -2.34 9.33 7.51
C TYR A 61 -0.85 8.99 7.40
N MET A 62 -0.20 9.44 6.34
CA MET A 62 1.27 9.41 6.21
C MET A 62 1.84 10.75 6.56
N ILE A 63 2.86 10.77 7.43
CA ILE A 63 3.59 11.98 7.84
C ILE A 63 5.01 11.88 7.30
N PHE A 64 5.47 12.90 6.64
CA PHE A 64 6.82 13.01 6.07
C PHE A 64 7.25 14.47 5.94
N ASP A 65 8.52 14.67 5.68
CA ASP A 65 9.12 15.98 5.50
C ASP A 65 9.70 16.20 4.09
N GLU A 66 10.22 17.35 3.84
CA GLU A 66 10.75 17.76 2.53
C GLU A 66 11.92 16.91 2.04
N PRO A 67 12.92 16.57 2.87
CA PRO A 67 14.00 15.67 2.48
C PRO A 67 13.48 14.29 2.03
N MET A 68 12.52 13.72 2.76
CA MET A 68 11.91 12.43 2.38
C MET A 68 11.16 12.54 1.06
N ARG A 69 10.36 13.59 0.86
CA ARG A 69 9.65 13.83 -0.39
C ARG A 69 10.61 13.87 -1.58
N LYS A 70 11.66 14.68 -1.49
CA LYS A 70 12.66 14.81 -2.56
C LYS A 70 13.41 13.50 -2.84
N ALA A 71 13.84 12.83 -1.79
CA ALA A 71 14.53 11.53 -1.92
C ALA A 71 13.63 10.49 -2.60
N GLN A 72 12.35 10.43 -2.24
CA GLN A 72 11.42 9.46 -2.79
C GLN A 72 11.05 9.76 -4.25
N MET A 73 10.89 11.04 -4.62
CA MET A 73 10.67 11.44 -6.01
C MET A 73 11.82 11.02 -6.93
N GLY A 74 13.05 10.98 -6.44
CA GLY A 74 14.20 10.46 -7.17
C GLY A 74 14.18 8.94 -7.38
N ARG A 75 13.43 8.20 -6.56
CA ARG A 75 13.41 6.72 -6.54
C ARG A 75 12.18 6.11 -7.21
N ARG A 76 11.04 6.79 -7.17
CA ARG A 76 9.75 6.24 -7.62
C ARG A 76 9.03 7.20 -8.57
N ALA A 77 8.81 6.74 -9.79
CA ALA A 77 8.13 7.54 -10.82
C ALA A 77 6.71 7.95 -10.42
N ILE A 78 6.02 7.11 -9.64
CA ILE A 78 4.67 7.43 -9.18
C ILE A 78 4.68 8.57 -8.16
N ASP A 79 5.62 8.57 -7.21
CA ASP A 79 5.75 9.64 -6.22
C ASP A 79 6.27 10.92 -6.88
N LYS A 80 7.15 10.81 -7.91
CA LYS A 80 7.55 11.96 -8.71
C LYS A 80 6.36 12.61 -9.40
N LYS A 81 5.52 11.82 -10.09
CA LYS A 81 4.29 12.31 -10.73
C LYS A 81 3.36 13.00 -9.72
N LEU A 82 3.22 12.41 -8.53
CA LEU A 82 2.32 12.88 -7.49
C LEU A 82 2.77 14.19 -6.86
N PHE A 83 4.07 14.32 -6.56
CA PHE A 83 4.60 15.42 -5.77
C PHE A 83 5.32 16.50 -6.57
N SER A 84 5.64 16.30 -7.86
CA SER A 84 6.31 17.33 -8.67
C SER A 84 5.55 18.65 -8.77
N PRO A 85 4.20 18.72 -8.72
CA PRO A 85 3.51 20.00 -8.74
C PRO A 85 3.83 20.91 -7.55
N ILE A 86 4.31 20.32 -6.44
CA ILE A 86 4.75 21.12 -5.26
C ILE A 86 5.98 21.96 -5.62
N ASP A 87 6.90 21.42 -6.41
CA ASP A 87 8.10 22.15 -6.85
C ASP A 87 7.75 23.31 -7.81
N GLU A 88 6.58 23.28 -8.41
CA GLU A 88 6.00 24.33 -9.24
C GLU A 88 5.16 25.33 -8.41
N GLY A 89 5.17 25.23 -7.09
CA GLY A 89 4.42 26.08 -6.18
C GLY A 89 2.92 25.75 -6.08
N LYS A 90 2.47 24.62 -6.62
CA LYS A 90 1.06 24.20 -6.56
C LYS A 90 0.74 23.58 -5.20
N GLN A 91 -0.44 23.90 -4.68
CA GLN A 91 -1.02 23.18 -3.54
C GLN A 91 -1.77 21.96 -4.04
N LEU A 92 -1.69 20.87 -3.27
CA LEU A 92 -2.40 19.62 -3.55
C LEU A 92 -3.51 19.47 -2.53
N ASP A 93 -4.75 19.37 -2.99
CA ASP A 93 -5.96 19.33 -2.14
C ASP A 93 -5.99 18.14 -1.15
N PHE A 94 -5.23 17.09 -1.46
CA PHE A 94 -5.10 15.90 -0.63
C PHE A 94 -3.91 15.93 0.32
N LEU A 95 -3.14 17.03 0.38
CA LEU A 95 -1.90 17.12 1.15
C LEU A 95 -1.93 18.33 2.07
N TYR A 96 -1.92 18.08 3.36
CA TYR A 96 -1.85 19.12 4.36
C TYR A 96 -0.39 19.50 4.61
N THR A 97 -0.04 20.73 4.26
CA THR A 97 1.34 21.23 4.35
C THR A 97 1.46 22.26 5.48
N GLY A 98 2.51 22.15 6.29
CA GLY A 98 2.83 23.09 7.35
C GLY A 98 4.32 23.41 7.42
N LYS A 99 4.66 24.60 7.94
CA LYS A 99 6.05 24.95 8.29
C LYS A 99 6.55 24.15 9.48
N THR A 100 5.62 23.75 10.35
CA THR A 100 5.85 22.88 11.51
C THR A 100 4.93 21.66 11.44
N ILE A 101 5.26 20.61 12.18
CA ILE A 101 4.41 19.41 12.33
C ILE A 101 3.05 19.81 12.94
N ALA A 102 3.06 20.70 13.95
CA ALA A 102 1.86 21.21 14.58
C ALA A 102 0.91 21.90 13.57
N GLU A 103 1.46 22.74 12.69
CA GLU A 103 0.67 23.40 11.64
C GLU A 103 0.05 22.40 10.66
N ALA A 104 0.82 21.41 10.21
CA ALA A 104 0.33 20.36 9.32
C ALA A 104 -0.74 19.50 9.99
N ALA A 105 -0.53 19.10 11.26
CA ALA A 105 -1.48 18.31 12.05
C ALA A 105 -2.80 19.06 12.26
N LYS A 106 -2.74 20.35 12.60
CA LYS A 106 -3.93 21.19 12.74
C LYS A 106 -4.74 21.28 11.45
N LYS A 107 -4.07 21.47 10.30
CA LYS A 107 -4.74 21.48 8.99
C LYS A 107 -5.36 20.13 8.64
N ALA A 108 -4.72 19.04 9.03
CA ALA A 108 -5.22 17.68 8.82
C ALA A 108 -6.36 17.27 9.79
N GLY A 109 -6.67 18.12 10.79
CA GLY A 109 -7.65 17.80 11.82
C GLY A 109 -7.21 16.70 12.78
N LEU A 110 -5.89 16.52 12.96
CA LEU A 110 -5.31 15.56 13.89
C LEU A 110 -4.97 16.20 15.24
N PRO A 111 -4.96 15.43 16.34
CA PRO A 111 -4.51 15.91 17.65
C PRO A 111 -3.04 16.32 17.59
N VAL A 112 -2.77 17.63 17.72
CA VAL A 112 -1.45 18.22 17.51
C VAL A 112 -0.42 17.63 18.45
N GLU A 113 -0.71 17.64 19.75
CA GLU A 113 0.23 17.18 20.78
C GLU A 113 0.59 15.70 20.58
N THR A 114 -0.37 14.86 20.24
CA THR A 114 -0.14 13.43 19.99
C THR A 114 0.72 13.21 18.74
N VAL A 115 0.46 13.96 17.67
CA VAL A 115 1.26 13.87 16.44
C VAL A 115 2.70 14.30 16.70
N GLU A 116 2.93 15.41 17.41
CA GLU A 116 4.26 15.86 17.77
C GLU A 116 5.01 14.87 18.66
N GLU A 117 4.31 14.27 19.63
CA GLU A 117 4.87 13.23 20.48
C GLU A 117 5.25 11.99 19.67
N THR A 118 4.37 11.55 18.79
CA THR A 118 4.60 10.41 17.89
C THR A 118 5.85 10.61 17.05
N ILE A 119 6.00 11.77 16.42
CA ILE A 119 7.17 12.07 15.58
C ILE A 119 8.44 12.22 16.42
N ARG A 120 8.35 12.83 17.60
CA ARG A 120 9.48 12.91 18.53
C ARG A 120 9.97 11.53 18.97
N ASN A 121 9.07 10.61 19.29
CA ASN A 121 9.42 9.24 19.68
C ASN A 121 10.00 8.45 18.50
N TYR A 122 9.42 8.57 17.32
CA TYR A 122 9.98 8.01 16.09
C TYR A 122 11.41 8.52 15.84
N ASN A 123 11.64 9.82 15.92
CA ASN A 123 12.95 10.43 15.69
C ASN A 123 14.00 9.92 16.70
N LYS A 124 13.62 9.75 17.99
CA LYS A 124 14.50 9.14 19.00
C LYS A 124 14.88 7.71 18.64
N GLY A 125 13.94 6.90 18.13
CA GLY A 125 14.19 5.55 17.66
C GLY A 125 15.16 5.52 16.47
N VAL A 126 14.99 6.44 15.52
CA VAL A 126 15.89 6.60 14.37
C VAL A 126 17.31 6.96 14.83
N GLU A 127 17.45 7.90 15.76
CA GLU A 127 18.73 8.35 16.31
C GLU A 127 19.44 7.23 17.07
N ALA A 128 18.70 6.45 17.86
CA ALA A 128 19.22 5.29 18.57
C ALA A 128 19.50 4.08 17.65
N GLY A 129 19.08 4.14 16.39
CA GLY A 129 19.16 3.02 15.44
C GLY A 129 18.27 1.83 15.83
N ASN A 130 17.27 2.06 16.70
CA ASN A 130 16.37 1.05 17.23
C ASN A 130 14.97 1.62 17.47
N ASP A 131 14.02 1.25 16.62
CA ASP A 131 12.59 1.56 16.81
C ASP A 131 11.98 0.57 17.80
N VAL A 132 11.87 0.96 19.05
CA VAL A 132 11.36 0.11 20.15
C VAL A 132 9.85 -0.12 20.07
N GLU A 133 9.09 0.74 19.35
CA GLU A 133 7.64 0.60 19.25
C GLU A 133 7.22 -0.47 18.24
N PHE A 134 7.83 -0.45 17.06
CA PHE A 134 7.41 -1.32 15.94
C PHE A 134 8.57 -2.05 15.27
N GLY A 135 9.80 -1.87 15.71
CA GLY A 135 10.98 -2.56 15.17
C GLY A 135 11.35 -2.15 13.75
N ARG A 136 11.04 -0.93 13.32
CA ARG A 136 11.40 -0.41 11.98
C ARG A 136 12.87 0.04 11.94
N ASN A 137 13.78 -0.90 11.90
CA ASN A 137 15.22 -0.63 11.88
C ASN A 137 15.82 -0.53 10.47
N SER A 138 15.03 -0.81 9.44
CA SER A 138 15.41 -0.68 8.03
C SER A 138 14.19 -0.33 7.17
N LEU A 139 14.44 0.29 6.02
CA LEU A 139 13.41 0.55 5.02
C LEU A 139 13.29 -0.63 4.06
N THR A 140 12.06 -0.89 3.60
CA THR A 140 11.76 -1.96 2.64
C THR A 140 12.44 -1.73 1.29
N SER A 141 12.68 -2.80 0.55
CA SER A 141 13.13 -2.77 -0.85
C SER A 141 14.46 -2.02 -1.07
N GLY A 142 15.37 -2.09 -0.09
CA GLY A 142 16.70 -1.50 -0.24
C GLY A 142 16.74 0.03 -0.18
N HIS A 143 15.69 0.67 0.35
CA HIS A 143 15.65 2.13 0.52
C HIS A 143 16.60 2.64 1.63
N GLY A 144 17.24 1.74 2.36
CA GLY A 144 18.24 2.08 3.38
C GLY A 144 17.69 2.09 4.80
N LYS A 145 18.19 3.01 5.61
CA LYS A 145 17.77 3.20 7.01
C LYS A 145 16.67 4.25 7.10
N PRO A 146 15.79 4.18 8.12
CA PRO A 146 14.87 5.23 8.44
C PRO A 146 15.59 6.57 8.65
N MET A 147 14.92 7.67 8.26
CA MET A 147 15.41 9.03 8.45
C MET A 147 14.49 9.75 9.45
N LYS A 148 15.03 10.71 10.19
CA LYS A 148 14.22 11.56 11.05
C LYS A 148 13.28 12.45 10.22
N ILE A 149 12.16 12.81 10.80
CA ILE A 149 11.22 13.81 10.27
C ILE A 149 11.45 15.09 11.06
N GLU A 150 12.30 16.00 10.55
CA GLU A 150 12.72 17.18 11.30
C GLU A 150 12.94 18.44 10.45
N THR A 151 12.85 18.34 9.13
CA THR A 151 13.15 19.46 8.23
C THR A 151 11.93 19.83 7.39
N GLY A 152 11.30 20.95 7.70
CA GLY A 152 10.13 21.45 6.96
C GLY A 152 10.41 21.88 5.52
N PRO A 153 9.35 22.07 4.73
CA PRO A 153 7.95 21.87 5.09
C PRO A 153 7.61 20.42 5.43
N PHE A 154 6.60 20.28 6.30
CA PHE A 154 6.06 18.99 6.72
C PHE A 154 4.75 18.71 6.01
N TYR A 155 4.51 17.45 5.75
CA TYR A 155 3.36 16.97 4.98
C TYR A 155 2.59 15.90 5.73
N ILE A 156 1.27 16.01 5.71
CA ILE A 156 0.36 14.98 6.19
C ILE A 156 -0.60 14.62 5.08
N MET A 157 -0.61 13.36 4.68
CA MET A 157 -1.41 12.85 3.58
C MET A 157 -2.42 11.82 4.09
N PRO A 158 -3.74 12.06 3.97
CA PRO A 158 -4.74 11.06 4.27
C PRO A 158 -4.54 9.82 3.38
N THR A 159 -4.68 8.66 3.96
CA THR A 159 -4.53 7.39 3.26
C THR A 159 -5.63 6.42 3.64
N THR A 160 -5.93 5.51 2.73
CA THR A 160 -6.89 4.44 2.95
C THR A 160 -6.44 3.18 2.25
N ALA A 161 -6.90 2.04 2.72
CA ALA A 161 -6.70 0.80 2.00
C ALA A 161 -7.61 0.74 0.77
N ALA A 162 -7.12 0.17 -0.31
CA ALA A 162 -7.86 -0.07 -1.53
C ALA A 162 -7.81 -1.54 -1.92
N LEU A 163 -8.92 -2.05 -2.45
CA LEU A 163 -8.98 -3.38 -3.02
C LEU A 163 -8.33 -3.34 -4.42
N ILE A 164 -7.29 -4.14 -4.63
CA ILE A 164 -6.61 -4.25 -5.94
C ILE A 164 -6.98 -5.53 -6.67
N GLY A 165 -7.23 -6.62 -5.96
CA GLY A 165 -7.56 -7.90 -6.57
C GLY A 165 -8.18 -8.88 -5.59
N THR A 166 -8.70 -9.97 -6.13
CA THR A 166 -9.23 -11.08 -5.35
C THR A 166 -8.36 -12.32 -5.53
N TYR A 167 -8.19 -13.11 -4.48
CA TYR A 167 -7.34 -14.31 -4.51
C TYR A 167 -8.16 -15.60 -4.47
N CYS A 168 -9.44 -15.47 -4.21
CA CYS A 168 -10.44 -16.53 -4.39
C CYS A 168 -11.03 -16.46 -5.81
N GLY A 169 -11.66 -17.52 -6.21
CA GLY A 169 -12.31 -17.63 -7.51
C GLY A 169 -12.69 -19.06 -7.83
N LEU A 170 -12.96 -19.31 -9.09
CA LEU A 170 -13.34 -20.63 -9.56
C LEU A 170 -12.20 -21.65 -9.35
N LYS A 171 -12.54 -22.82 -8.83
CA LYS A 171 -11.64 -23.97 -8.78
C LYS A 171 -11.54 -24.57 -10.18
N ILE A 172 -10.33 -24.86 -10.63
CA ILE A 172 -10.08 -25.52 -11.91
C ILE A 172 -9.20 -26.75 -11.72
N ASN A 173 -9.27 -27.69 -12.69
CA ASN A 173 -8.35 -28.80 -12.78
C ASN A 173 -7.11 -28.44 -13.63
N THR A 174 -6.22 -29.42 -13.82
CA THR A 174 -4.99 -29.29 -14.62
C THR A 174 -5.23 -29.05 -16.12
N LYS A 175 -6.47 -29.10 -16.59
CA LYS A 175 -6.90 -28.80 -17.95
C LYS A 175 -7.62 -27.45 -18.06
N ALA A 176 -7.59 -26.63 -16.97
CA ALA A 176 -8.32 -25.38 -16.85
C ALA A 176 -9.85 -25.50 -16.91
N GLN A 177 -10.42 -26.70 -16.73
CA GLN A 177 -11.86 -26.92 -16.64
C GLN A 177 -12.34 -26.53 -15.24
N VAL A 178 -13.47 -25.86 -15.16
CA VAL A 178 -14.09 -25.47 -13.88
C VAL A 178 -14.62 -26.71 -13.16
N ILE A 179 -14.37 -26.74 -11.86
CA ILE A 179 -14.81 -27.81 -10.96
C ILE A 179 -15.95 -27.27 -10.09
N ASP A 180 -17.04 -28.02 -10.01
CA ASP A 180 -18.19 -27.67 -9.17
C ASP A 180 -17.92 -27.91 -7.68
N VAL A 181 -18.95 -27.70 -6.85
CA VAL A 181 -18.87 -27.88 -5.39
C VAL A 181 -18.78 -29.33 -4.95
N PHE A 182 -19.14 -30.30 -5.83
CA PHE A 182 -19.08 -31.72 -5.57
C PHE A 182 -17.75 -32.34 -5.99
N GLY A 183 -16.92 -31.58 -6.73
CA GLY A 183 -15.62 -32.05 -7.21
C GLY A 183 -15.62 -32.49 -8.65
N ASP A 184 -16.75 -32.39 -9.35
CA ASP A 184 -16.89 -32.78 -10.74
C ASP A 184 -16.60 -31.65 -11.71
N LYS A 185 -16.08 -31.98 -12.90
CA LYS A 185 -15.86 -30.98 -13.94
C LYS A 185 -17.19 -30.52 -14.52
N ILE A 186 -17.35 -29.22 -14.71
CA ILE A 186 -18.46 -28.68 -15.50
C ILE A 186 -18.10 -28.79 -16.99
N ASN A 187 -18.90 -29.56 -17.74
CA ASN A 187 -18.63 -29.79 -19.15
C ASN A 187 -18.60 -28.49 -19.95
N ASN A 188 -17.62 -28.36 -20.83
CA ASN A 188 -17.40 -27.22 -21.73
C ASN A 188 -17.18 -25.87 -21.01
N LEU A 189 -16.94 -25.84 -19.71
CA LEU A 189 -16.65 -24.64 -18.97
C LEU A 189 -15.17 -24.60 -18.57
N TYR A 190 -14.47 -23.55 -19.01
CA TYR A 190 -13.06 -23.29 -18.71
C TYR A 190 -12.91 -21.93 -18.06
N ALA A 191 -11.89 -21.76 -17.24
CA ALA A 191 -11.59 -20.47 -16.62
C ALA A 191 -10.10 -20.17 -16.61
N ALA A 192 -9.77 -18.89 -16.81
CA ALA A 192 -8.41 -18.37 -16.78
C ALA A 192 -8.38 -16.94 -16.23
N GLY A 193 -7.22 -16.48 -15.84
CA GLY A 193 -7.04 -15.12 -15.35
C GLY A 193 -7.50 -14.91 -13.90
N GLU A 194 -7.90 -13.71 -13.57
CA GLU A 194 -8.18 -13.33 -12.17
C GLU A 194 -9.36 -14.10 -11.55
N ILE A 195 -10.32 -14.52 -12.37
CA ILE A 195 -11.46 -15.32 -11.92
C ILE A 195 -11.08 -16.68 -11.31
N VAL A 196 -9.87 -17.17 -11.60
CA VAL A 196 -9.39 -18.45 -11.05
C VAL A 196 -8.78 -18.22 -9.67
N GLY A 197 -9.28 -18.94 -8.67
CA GLY A 197 -8.77 -18.94 -7.31
C GLY A 197 -7.61 -19.90 -7.06
N GLY A 198 -7.04 -19.83 -5.85
CA GLY A 198 -6.09 -20.81 -5.34
C GLY A 198 -4.63 -20.68 -5.80
N VAL A 199 -4.30 -19.70 -6.64
CA VAL A 199 -2.92 -19.52 -7.17
C VAL A 199 -2.04 -18.68 -6.24
N HIS A 200 -2.59 -17.66 -5.59
CA HIS A 200 -1.81 -16.69 -4.82
C HIS A 200 -1.61 -17.06 -3.35
N GLY A 201 -2.30 -18.06 -2.85
CA GLY A 201 -2.26 -18.41 -1.42
C GLY A 201 -2.71 -17.24 -0.54
N SER A 202 -1.96 -16.98 0.52
CA SER A 202 -2.26 -15.91 1.49
C SER A 202 -1.87 -14.51 1.02
N ALA A 203 -1.03 -14.38 -0.03
CA ALA A 203 -0.56 -13.08 -0.50
C ALA A 203 -0.21 -13.08 -1.99
N TYR A 204 -0.53 -11.99 -2.66
CA TYR A 204 -0.15 -11.74 -4.05
C TYR A 204 1.36 -11.49 -4.18
N MET A 205 1.98 -12.12 -5.14
CA MET A 205 3.33 -11.80 -5.58
C MET A 205 3.26 -11.01 -6.90
N THR A 206 3.94 -9.88 -6.95
CA THR A 206 3.92 -9.00 -8.13
C THR A 206 4.31 -9.76 -9.40
N GLY A 207 3.48 -9.61 -10.44
CA GLY A 207 3.66 -10.30 -11.72
C GLY A 207 2.87 -11.60 -11.85
N THR A 208 2.49 -12.27 -10.76
CA THR A 208 1.79 -13.56 -10.83
C THR A 208 0.38 -13.47 -11.40
N ALA A 209 -0.30 -12.32 -11.31
CA ALA A 209 -1.59 -12.12 -11.97
C ALA A 209 -1.45 -12.23 -13.50
N TRP A 210 -0.43 -11.59 -14.07
CA TRP A 210 -0.08 -11.71 -15.49
C TRP A 210 0.31 -13.14 -15.87
N GLY A 211 1.22 -13.74 -15.12
CA GLY A 211 1.66 -15.11 -15.34
C GLY A 211 0.49 -16.09 -15.31
N LYS A 212 -0.39 -15.96 -14.31
CA LYS A 212 -1.61 -16.76 -14.18
C LYS A 212 -2.54 -16.58 -15.39
N ALA A 213 -2.80 -15.34 -15.81
CA ALA A 213 -3.70 -15.06 -16.93
C ALA A 213 -3.18 -15.66 -18.24
N MET A 214 -1.91 -15.44 -18.56
CA MET A 214 -1.30 -15.93 -19.78
C MET A 214 -1.18 -17.45 -19.83
N SER A 215 -0.70 -18.05 -18.73
CA SER A 215 -0.48 -19.50 -18.66
C SER A 215 -1.78 -20.29 -18.70
N LEU A 216 -2.76 -19.89 -17.87
CA LEU A 216 -4.05 -20.59 -17.81
C LEU A 216 -4.89 -20.34 -19.07
N GLY A 217 -4.83 -19.13 -19.66
CA GLY A 217 -5.49 -18.85 -20.93
C GLY A 217 -4.96 -19.73 -22.06
N ARG A 218 -3.62 -19.88 -22.16
CA ARG A 218 -3.01 -20.79 -23.14
C ARG A 218 -3.40 -22.27 -22.87
N LEU A 219 -3.42 -22.66 -21.60
CA LEU A 219 -3.80 -24.02 -21.21
C LEU A 219 -5.26 -24.33 -21.61
N ALA A 220 -6.18 -23.42 -21.27
CA ALA A 220 -7.59 -23.56 -21.64
C ALA A 220 -7.76 -23.67 -23.15
N ALA A 221 -7.15 -22.75 -23.92
CA ALA A 221 -7.23 -22.77 -25.38
C ALA A 221 -6.72 -24.07 -26.01
N ARG A 222 -5.60 -24.61 -25.54
CA ARG A 222 -5.07 -25.91 -26.01
C ARG A 222 -6.02 -27.06 -25.73
N ASN A 223 -6.57 -27.12 -24.53
CA ASN A 223 -7.50 -28.18 -24.17
C ASN A 223 -8.83 -28.10 -24.94
N ILE A 224 -9.31 -26.90 -25.22
CA ILE A 224 -10.50 -26.69 -26.08
C ILE A 224 -10.22 -27.16 -27.51
N ALA A 225 -9.02 -26.88 -28.03
CA ALA A 225 -8.62 -27.23 -29.39
C ALA A 225 -8.18 -28.72 -29.55
N GLY A 226 -8.20 -29.50 -28.47
CA GLY A 226 -7.76 -30.91 -28.50
C GLY A 226 -6.24 -31.07 -28.70
N LYS A 227 -5.41 -30.10 -28.28
CA LYS A 227 -3.96 -30.06 -28.49
C LYS A 227 -3.17 -30.16 -27.19
#